data_c400e37ce01b540db17a2fc926f53ea3
#
_entry.id   c400e37ce01b540db17a2fc926f53ea3
#
_cell.length_a   1.000
_cell.length_b   1.000
_cell.length_c   1.000
_cell.angle_alpha   90.00
_cell.angle_beta   90.00
_cell.angle_gamma   90.00
#
_symmetry.space_group_name_H-M   'P 1'
#
loop_
_entity.id
_entity.type
_entity.pdbx_description
1 polymer ?
#
loop_
_entity_poly.entity_id
_entity_poly.type
_entity_poly.pdbx_seq_one_letter_code
_entity_poly.pdbx_strand_id
1 'polypeptide(L)'
;SPYSPSSREWLNPIYLDIEKVGAFTYNEQLKNWLAQPKIRQRIAALRVTETVTYTAVWTCKRDALQMAFNAFEQDTCEAAANERAAFEAFVLEKGKALQGFGLFEALDQYYSRSGQVGWQSWPSEFHQPDGEAVEKFARSHEREIRFYMWLQWLCAEQLQEVNQAAAEYGVKLGIYGDLAVGVARGSADTWLHRQDYCMDVSVGAPPDPLGPTGQNWNLPPLNPSMLKHTGYEKFAHLLRENMRLYGVLRIDHVMALCRLWWVLNDKTADFGAYVHYDAEVTFAILALESQRNRCVIIGEDLGTVPDQARYLLNRYQVFSYKVRCRKTLRCLHHRLRKISLQ
;
A
#
# COMPACT_ATOMS: atom_id res chain seq x y z
N SER A 1 3.91 -4.78 6.96
CA SER A 1 2.50 -5.06 7.30
C SER A 1 1.58 -4.39 6.30
N PRO A 2 0.48 -5.02 5.86
CA PRO A 2 -0.48 -4.39 4.94
C PRO A 2 -1.17 -3.16 5.56
N TYR A 3 -1.28 -3.09 6.88
CA TYR A 3 -1.86 -1.96 7.61
C TYR A 3 -0.85 -0.86 7.98
N SER A 4 0.42 -1.05 7.67
CA SER A 4 1.51 -0.13 7.96
C SER A 4 2.53 -0.19 6.80
N PRO A 5 2.11 0.18 5.58
CA PRO A 5 2.94 0.09 4.38
C PRO A 5 4.02 1.19 4.37
N SER A 6 5.06 0.97 3.57
CA SER A 6 6.07 1.99 3.25
C SER A 6 5.48 3.11 2.37
N SER A 7 4.55 2.76 1.51
CA SER A 7 3.78 3.72 0.71
C SER A 7 2.38 3.19 0.44
N ARG A 8 1.42 4.09 0.26
CA ARG A 8 0.07 3.78 -0.21
C ARG A 8 -0.10 3.95 -1.72
N GLU A 9 0.92 4.44 -2.40
CA GLU A 9 0.92 4.67 -3.86
C GLU A 9 1.64 3.55 -4.61
N TRP A 10 2.56 2.84 -3.93
CA TRP A 10 3.39 1.81 -4.54
C TRP A 10 3.02 0.41 -4.06
N LEU A 11 3.20 -0.57 -4.96
CA LEU A 11 2.83 -1.96 -4.72
C LEU A 11 3.92 -2.70 -3.93
N ASN A 12 3.50 -3.68 -3.14
CA ASN A 12 4.45 -4.49 -2.36
C ASN A 12 5.03 -5.62 -3.21
N PRO A 13 6.34 -5.59 -3.54
CA PRO A 13 6.97 -6.56 -4.43
C PRO A 13 7.03 -7.99 -3.87
N ILE A 14 6.66 -8.21 -2.60
CA ILE A 14 6.55 -9.54 -2.03
C ILE A 14 5.49 -10.40 -2.73
N TYR A 15 4.51 -9.77 -3.40
CA TYR A 15 3.45 -10.47 -4.13
C TYR A 15 3.84 -10.88 -5.56
N LEU A 16 4.99 -10.42 -6.07
CA LEU A 16 5.47 -10.83 -7.39
C LEU A 16 5.54 -12.35 -7.54
N ASP A 17 5.00 -12.87 -8.61
CA ASP A 17 5.24 -14.23 -9.06
C ASP A 17 6.58 -14.29 -9.79
N ILE A 18 7.58 -14.89 -9.17
CA ILE A 18 8.93 -14.93 -9.70
C ILE A 18 9.01 -15.71 -11.02
N GLU A 19 8.23 -16.78 -11.16
CA GLU A 19 8.23 -17.63 -12.35
C GLU A 19 7.65 -16.91 -13.58
N LYS A 20 6.87 -15.82 -13.36
CA LYS A 20 6.30 -14.97 -14.41
C LYS A 20 7.13 -13.74 -14.74
N VAL A 21 8.22 -13.48 -14.04
CA VAL A 21 9.15 -12.42 -14.43
C VAL A 21 9.82 -12.79 -15.74
N GLY A 22 9.72 -11.93 -16.75
CA GLY A 22 10.12 -12.23 -18.13
C GLY A 22 11.55 -12.76 -18.25
N ALA A 23 12.49 -12.25 -17.45
CA ALA A 23 13.86 -12.78 -17.42
C ALA A 23 13.94 -14.31 -17.20
N PHE A 24 13.01 -14.89 -16.44
CA PHE A 24 12.94 -16.36 -16.26
C PHE A 24 12.37 -17.09 -17.48
N THR A 25 11.77 -16.41 -18.43
CA THR A 25 11.25 -17.02 -19.66
C THR A 25 12.32 -17.12 -20.76
N TYR A 26 13.22 -16.15 -20.87
CA TYR A 26 14.25 -16.10 -21.92
C TYR A 26 15.67 -16.43 -21.44
N ASN A 27 15.96 -16.42 -20.13
CA ASN A 27 17.30 -16.68 -19.59
C ASN A 27 17.40 -18.10 -18.98
N GLU A 28 18.10 -18.99 -19.65
CA GLU A 28 18.27 -20.39 -19.24
C GLU A 28 19.03 -20.56 -17.91
N GLN A 29 19.95 -19.64 -17.59
CA GLN A 29 20.69 -19.71 -16.33
C GLN A 29 19.75 -19.48 -15.14
N LEU A 30 18.79 -18.56 -15.26
CA LEU A 30 17.77 -18.30 -14.24
C LEU A 30 16.84 -19.49 -14.08
N LYS A 31 16.37 -20.10 -15.16
CA LYS A 31 15.55 -21.32 -15.11
C LYS A 31 16.27 -22.43 -14.38
N ASN A 32 17.53 -22.66 -14.74
CA ASN A 32 18.37 -23.68 -14.12
C ASN A 32 18.62 -23.38 -12.62
N TRP A 33 18.83 -22.12 -12.25
CA TRP A 33 18.97 -21.71 -10.85
C TRP A 33 17.70 -22.02 -10.06
N LEU A 34 16.52 -21.66 -10.57
CA LEU A 34 15.23 -21.91 -9.93
C LEU A 34 14.94 -23.42 -9.79
N ALA A 35 15.42 -24.24 -10.72
CA ALA A 35 15.27 -25.70 -10.71
C ALA A 35 16.20 -26.41 -9.73
N GLN A 36 17.21 -25.73 -9.16
CA GLN A 36 18.17 -26.37 -8.24
C GLN A 36 17.47 -26.96 -7.02
N PRO A 37 17.83 -28.18 -6.60
CA PRO A 37 17.22 -28.83 -5.43
C PRO A 37 17.24 -27.99 -4.15
N LYS A 38 18.35 -27.26 -3.90
CA LYS A 38 18.51 -26.37 -2.76
C LYS A 38 17.48 -25.23 -2.75
N ILE A 39 17.23 -24.62 -3.92
CA ILE A 39 16.27 -23.52 -4.06
C ILE A 39 14.84 -24.06 -3.90
N ARG A 40 14.52 -25.18 -4.53
CA ARG A 40 13.24 -25.86 -4.40
C ARG A 40 12.93 -26.27 -2.96
N GLN A 41 13.92 -26.81 -2.23
CA GLN A 41 13.78 -27.14 -0.81
C GLN A 41 13.55 -25.90 0.05
N ARG A 42 14.26 -24.79 -0.22
CA ARG A 42 14.05 -23.51 0.49
C ARG A 42 12.61 -22.99 0.29
N ILE A 43 12.13 -23.02 -0.95
CA ILE A 43 10.75 -22.61 -1.27
C ILE A 43 9.74 -23.54 -0.59
N ALA A 44 9.95 -24.85 -0.65
CA ALA A 44 9.07 -25.83 -0.02
C ALA A 44 9.02 -25.63 1.53
N ALA A 45 10.17 -25.39 2.16
CA ALA A 45 10.24 -25.11 3.59
C ALA A 45 9.44 -23.85 3.98
N LEU A 46 9.47 -22.78 3.16
CA LEU A 46 8.69 -21.58 3.40
C LEU A 46 7.17 -21.78 3.21
N ARG A 47 6.78 -22.71 2.33
CA ARG A 47 5.35 -23.00 2.04
C ARG A 47 4.66 -23.84 3.12
N VAL A 48 5.41 -24.59 3.93
CA VAL A 48 4.85 -25.47 4.97
C VAL A 48 4.86 -24.86 6.37
N THR A 49 5.32 -23.61 6.51
CA THR A 49 5.29 -22.91 7.80
C THR A 49 3.84 -22.61 8.20
N GLU A 50 3.51 -22.78 9.47
CA GLU A 50 2.16 -22.50 10.01
C GLU A 50 1.77 -21.02 9.86
N THR A 51 2.76 -20.12 9.95
CA THR A 51 2.61 -18.68 9.73
C THR A 51 3.62 -18.18 8.70
N VAL A 52 3.24 -17.16 7.92
CA VAL A 52 4.13 -16.60 6.88
C VAL A 52 5.29 -15.84 7.52
N THR A 53 6.51 -16.30 7.28
CA THR A 53 7.74 -15.59 7.66
C THR A 53 8.12 -14.58 6.57
N TYR A 54 7.49 -13.40 6.56
CA TYR A 54 7.62 -12.39 5.49
C TYR A 54 9.07 -12.03 5.17
N THR A 55 9.93 -11.86 6.15
CA THR A 55 11.36 -11.55 5.94
C THR A 55 12.07 -12.66 5.17
N ALA A 56 11.83 -13.92 5.51
CA ALA A 56 12.47 -15.05 4.83
C ALA A 56 11.93 -15.23 3.40
N VAL A 57 10.61 -15.01 3.20
CA VAL A 57 9.98 -15.00 1.87
C VAL A 57 10.58 -13.89 1.03
N TRP A 58 10.66 -12.66 1.57
CA TRP A 58 11.23 -11.51 0.85
C TRP A 58 12.70 -11.75 0.49
N THR A 59 13.52 -12.23 1.42
CA THR A 59 14.92 -12.54 1.13
C THR A 59 15.06 -13.54 -0.02
N CYS A 60 14.23 -14.62 -0.01
CA CYS A 60 14.25 -15.61 -1.09
C CYS A 60 13.85 -15.01 -2.44
N LYS A 61 12.79 -14.20 -2.47
CA LYS A 61 12.33 -13.53 -3.71
C LYS A 61 13.33 -12.49 -4.19
N ARG A 62 13.87 -11.68 -3.29
CA ARG A 62 14.84 -10.65 -3.64
C ARG A 62 16.10 -11.22 -4.28
N ASP A 63 16.63 -12.34 -3.76
CA ASP A 63 17.79 -13.03 -4.36
C ASP A 63 17.50 -13.39 -5.83
N ALA A 64 16.31 -13.96 -6.10
CA ALA A 64 15.86 -14.30 -7.45
C ALA A 64 15.68 -13.06 -8.33
N LEU A 65 15.04 -12.01 -7.80
CA LEU A 65 14.77 -10.76 -8.51
C LEU A 65 16.05 -9.98 -8.85
N GLN A 66 17.07 -10.01 -7.98
CA GLN A 66 18.38 -9.42 -8.30
C GLN A 66 19.08 -10.13 -9.44
N MET A 67 18.99 -11.47 -9.48
CA MET A 67 19.52 -12.24 -10.61
C MET A 67 18.74 -11.95 -11.90
N ALA A 68 17.40 -11.86 -11.80
CA ALA A 68 16.54 -11.52 -12.93
C ALA A 68 16.81 -10.10 -13.45
N PHE A 69 17.04 -9.13 -12.57
CA PHE A 69 17.42 -7.78 -12.96
C PHE A 69 18.76 -7.72 -13.69
N ASN A 70 19.75 -8.50 -13.26
CA ASN A 70 21.02 -8.61 -13.98
C ASN A 70 20.80 -9.14 -15.42
N ALA A 71 19.99 -10.18 -15.58
CA ALA A 71 19.66 -10.72 -16.90
C ALA A 71 18.85 -9.71 -17.74
N PHE A 72 17.87 -9.02 -17.14
CA PHE A 72 17.10 -7.95 -17.79
C PHE A 72 18.00 -6.84 -18.35
N GLU A 73 19.04 -6.43 -17.61
CA GLU A 73 19.98 -5.41 -18.06
C GLU A 73 20.95 -5.89 -19.14
N GLN A 74 21.41 -7.15 -19.07
CA GLN A 74 22.52 -7.66 -19.87
C GLN A 74 22.11 -8.49 -21.06
N ASP A 75 20.94 -9.13 -21.03
CA ASP A 75 20.49 -10.00 -22.10
C ASP A 75 20.19 -9.18 -23.37
N THR A 76 20.67 -9.68 -24.51
CA THR A 76 20.56 -9.00 -25.82
C THR A 76 19.44 -9.53 -26.70
N CYS A 77 18.65 -10.50 -26.22
CA CYS A 77 17.52 -11.01 -26.98
C CYS A 77 16.42 -9.94 -27.18
N GLU A 78 15.62 -10.12 -28.20
CA GLU A 78 14.53 -9.21 -28.54
C GLU A 78 13.53 -9.03 -27.41
N ALA A 79 13.20 -10.11 -26.67
CA ALA A 79 12.29 -10.06 -25.53
C ALA A 79 12.82 -9.13 -24.42
N ALA A 80 14.11 -9.24 -24.07
CA ALA A 80 14.73 -8.38 -23.09
C ALA A 80 14.80 -6.91 -23.55
N ALA A 81 15.01 -6.68 -24.86
CA ALA A 81 14.99 -5.33 -25.43
C ALA A 81 13.60 -4.69 -25.33
N ASN A 82 12.55 -5.45 -25.63
CA ASN A 82 11.16 -5.00 -25.52
C ASN A 82 10.79 -4.68 -24.05
N GLU A 83 11.18 -5.54 -23.10
CA GLU A 83 10.98 -5.29 -21.68
C GLU A 83 11.69 -4.01 -21.20
N ARG A 84 12.94 -3.79 -21.64
CA ARG A 84 13.65 -2.54 -21.30
C ARG A 84 12.93 -1.31 -21.86
N ALA A 85 12.43 -1.37 -23.09
CA ALA A 85 11.67 -0.25 -23.67
C ALA A 85 10.37 0.02 -22.90
N ALA A 86 9.64 -1.02 -22.47
CA ALA A 86 8.45 -0.89 -21.66
C ALA A 86 8.77 -0.32 -20.26
N PHE A 87 9.84 -0.77 -19.64
CA PHE A 87 10.30 -0.22 -18.37
C PHE A 87 10.69 1.26 -18.47
N GLU A 88 11.42 1.67 -19.52
CA GLU A 88 11.76 3.09 -19.71
C GLU A 88 10.50 3.97 -19.93
N ALA A 89 9.50 3.45 -20.64
CA ALA A 89 8.22 4.12 -20.78
C ALA A 89 7.50 4.29 -19.42
N PHE A 90 7.52 3.27 -18.57
CA PHE A 90 6.99 3.34 -17.20
C PHE A 90 7.76 4.35 -16.34
N VAL A 91 9.10 4.36 -16.43
CA VAL A 91 9.93 5.34 -15.72
C VAL A 91 9.60 6.76 -16.16
N LEU A 92 9.39 6.98 -17.45
CA LEU A 92 9.00 8.30 -17.98
C LEU A 92 7.61 8.71 -17.49
N GLU A 93 6.64 7.80 -17.51
CA GLU A 93 5.27 8.04 -17.03
C GLU A 93 5.24 8.41 -15.55
N LYS A 94 5.95 7.63 -14.70
CA LYS A 94 5.92 7.80 -13.24
C LYS A 94 6.87 8.90 -12.74
N GLY A 95 7.89 9.23 -13.50
CA GLY A 95 8.80 10.35 -13.29
C GLY A 95 9.45 10.39 -11.91
N LYS A 96 9.46 11.59 -11.32
CA LYS A 96 10.13 11.85 -10.03
C LYS A 96 9.54 11.06 -8.85
N ALA A 97 8.26 10.71 -8.89
CA ALA A 97 7.64 9.95 -7.81
C ALA A 97 8.24 8.55 -7.70
N LEU A 98 8.42 7.86 -8.83
CA LEU A 98 9.06 6.55 -8.88
C LEU A 98 10.54 6.61 -8.49
N GLN A 99 11.26 7.63 -8.98
CA GLN A 99 12.67 7.84 -8.62
C GLN A 99 12.85 8.06 -7.11
N GLY A 100 12.00 8.90 -6.51
CA GLY A 100 12.02 9.15 -5.06
C GLY A 100 11.73 7.90 -4.25
N PHE A 101 10.74 7.11 -4.65
CA PHE A 101 10.43 5.84 -4.00
C PHE A 101 11.60 4.84 -4.13
N GLY A 102 12.16 4.66 -5.32
CA GLY A 102 13.33 3.80 -5.54
C GLY A 102 14.55 4.22 -4.73
N LEU A 103 14.78 5.53 -4.61
CA LEU A 103 15.86 6.10 -3.80
C LEU A 103 15.64 5.79 -2.30
N PHE A 104 14.41 5.97 -1.79
CA PHE A 104 14.09 5.61 -0.41
C PHE A 104 14.35 4.13 -0.13
N GLU A 105 13.85 3.24 -0.98
CA GLU A 105 14.02 1.78 -0.82
C GLU A 105 15.51 1.36 -0.86
N ALA A 106 16.31 2.02 -1.71
CA ALA A 106 17.76 1.79 -1.77
C ALA A 106 18.45 2.23 -0.47
N LEU A 107 18.11 3.41 0.05
CA LEU A 107 18.61 3.92 1.33
C LEU A 107 18.17 3.05 2.50
N ASP A 108 16.89 2.67 2.58
CA ASP A 108 16.35 1.83 3.65
C ASP A 108 17.03 0.47 3.66
N GLN A 109 17.23 -0.13 2.49
CA GLN A 109 17.99 -1.38 2.37
C GLN A 109 19.47 -1.22 2.77
N TYR A 110 20.09 -0.09 2.44
CA TYR A 110 21.48 0.19 2.79
C TYR A 110 21.66 0.29 4.32
N TYR A 111 20.84 1.08 4.97
CA TYR A 111 20.91 1.31 6.42
C TYR A 111 20.34 0.15 7.26
N SER A 112 19.36 -0.58 6.76
CA SER A 112 18.83 -1.77 7.43
C SER A 112 19.89 -2.86 7.65
N ARG A 113 20.92 -2.94 6.82
CA ARG A 113 22.05 -3.88 7.00
C ARG A 113 22.84 -3.63 8.28
N SER A 114 22.86 -2.38 8.74
CA SER A 114 23.48 -1.97 10.02
C SER A 114 22.49 -1.85 11.17
N GLY A 115 21.23 -2.35 10.99
CA GLY A 115 20.21 -2.36 12.02
C GLY A 115 19.44 -1.05 12.18
N GLN A 116 19.67 -0.08 11.29
CA GLN A 116 18.95 1.22 11.27
C GLN A 116 17.66 1.06 10.47
N VAL A 117 16.52 0.96 11.16
CA VAL A 117 15.21 0.73 10.56
C VAL A 117 14.39 2.02 10.58
N GLY A 118 13.96 2.44 9.39
CA GLY A 118 13.23 3.69 9.18
C GLY A 118 14.14 4.91 9.16
N TRP A 119 13.79 5.88 8.33
CA TRP A 119 14.64 7.02 8.00
C TRP A 119 15.04 7.90 9.21
N GLN A 120 14.26 7.90 10.27
CA GLN A 120 14.58 8.64 11.50
C GLN A 120 15.83 8.10 12.22
N SER A 121 16.20 6.84 11.97
CA SER A 121 17.40 6.20 12.53
C SER A 121 18.65 6.35 11.65
N TRP A 122 18.51 6.88 10.43
CA TRP A 122 19.63 7.15 9.53
C TRP A 122 20.46 8.35 10.02
N PRO A 123 21.67 8.54 9.53
CA PRO A 123 22.42 9.78 9.79
C PRO A 123 21.63 11.01 9.35
N SER A 124 21.73 12.10 10.10
CA SER A 124 20.89 13.30 9.93
C SER A 124 20.96 13.93 8.54
N GLU A 125 22.12 13.80 7.86
CA GLU A 125 22.30 14.27 6.48
C GLU A 125 21.43 13.55 5.45
N PHE A 126 20.85 12.39 5.80
CA PHE A 126 19.90 11.63 4.96
C PHE A 126 18.44 11.85 5.32
N HIS A 127 18.16 12.72 6.29
CA HIS A 127 16.76 13.04 6.67
C HIS A 127 16.05 13.97 5.69
N GLN A 128 16.79 14.62 4.77
CA GLN A 128 16.24 15.53 3.76
C GLN A 128 16.39 14.87 2.38
N PRO A 129 15.29 14.59 1.66
CA PRO A 129 15.35 13.91 0.36
C PRO A 129 16.13 14.63 -0.72
N ASP A 130 16.21 15.96 -0.62
CA ASP A 130 16.93 16.88 -1.54
C ASP A 130 18.29 17.31 -1.00
N GLY A 131 18.81 16.66 0.06
CA GLY A 131 20.10 16.96 0.66
C GLY A 131 21.27 16.46 -0.18
N GLU A 132 22.43 17.16 -0.08
CA GLU A 132 23.68 16.84 -0.82
C GLU A 132 24.13 15.38 -0.60
N ALA A 133 24.03 14.86 0.65
CA ALA A 133 24.38 13.48 0.97
C ALA A 133 23.50 12.47 0.22
N VAL A 134 22.20 12.77 0.12
CA VAL A 134 21.22 11.95 -0.61
C VAL A 134 21.51 11.99 -2.12
N GLU A 135 21.80 13.16 -2.68
CA GLU A 135 22.19 13.28 -4.10
C GLU A 135 23.48 12.51 -4.41
N LYS A 136 24.47 12.60 -3.51
CA LYS A 136 25.71 11.83 -3.66
C LYS A 136 25.45 10.33 -3.61
N PHE A 137 24.62 9.88 -2.67
CA PHE A 137 24.20 8.48 -2.59
C PHE A 137 23.48 8.07 -3.88
N ALA A 138 22.54 8.84 -4.36
CA ALA A 138 21.78 8.55 -5.58
C ALA A 138 22.71 8.32 -6.79
N ARG A 139 23.72 9.19 -6.96
CA ARG A 139 24.73 9.03 -8.05
C ARG A 139 25.58 7.77 -7.91
N SER A 140 25.91 7.36 -6.70
CA SER A 140 26.75 6.18 -6.46
C SER A 140 25.98 4.85 -6.41
N HIS A 141 24.65 4.89 -6.27
CA HIS A 141 23.77 3.72 -6.15
C HIS A 141 22.63 3.72 -7.19
N GLU A 142 22.89 4.31 -8.35
CA GLU A 142 21.88 4.43 -9.42
C GLU A 142 21.29 3.08 -9.81
N ARG A 143 22.12 2.04 -9.86
CA ARG A 143 21.69 0.69 -10.22
C ARG A 143 20.74 0.08 -9.18
N GLU A 144 21.01 0.28 -7.90
CA GLU A 144 20.15 -0.18 -6.81
C GLU A 144 18.81 0.57 -6.84
N ILE A 145 18.81 1.86 -7.10
CA ILE A 145 17.60 2.66 -7.27
C ILE A 145 16.77 2.15 -8.44
N ARG A 146 17.42 1.91 -9.59
CA ARG A 146 16.75 1.35 -10.78
C ARG A 146 16.18 -0.04 -10.52
N PHE A 147 16.84 -0.87 -9.69
CA PHE A 147 16.29 -2.16 -9.27
C PHE A 147 14.94 -2.00 -8.57
N TYR A 148 14.80 -1.08 -7.60
CA TYR A 148 13.53 -0.84 -6.92
C TYR A 148 12.47 -0.22 -7.83
N MET A 149 12.85 0.63 -8.77
CA MET A 149 11.96 1.15 -9.80
C MET A 149 11.45 0.02 -10.71
N TRP A 150 12.34 -0.89 -11.11
CA TRP A 150 12.00 -2.06 -11.92
C TRP A 150 11.05 -3.02 -11.19
N LEU A 151 11.21 -3.19 -9.88
CA LEU A 151 10.26 -3.97 -9.08
C LEU A 151 8.84 -3.38 -9.12
N GLN A 152 8.70 -2.07 -9.13
CA GLN A 152 7.38 -1.41 -9.24
C GLN A 152 6.77 -1.61 -10.63
N TRP A 153 7.58 -1.54 -11.67
CA TRP A 153 7.15 -1.88 -13.02
C TRP A 153 6.64 -3.32 -13.10
N LEU A 154 7.38 -4.30 -12.61
CA LEU A 154 6.94 -5.69 -12.56
C LEU A 154 5.63 -5.87 -11.80
N CYS A 155 5.48 -5.19 -10.65
CA CYS A 155 4.24 -5.24 -9.89
C CYS A 155 3.05 -4.70 -10.69
N ALA A 156 3.24 -3.60 -11.43
CA ALA A 156 2.21 -3.01 -12.28
C ALA A 156 1.82 -3.95 -13.42
N GLU A 157 2.81 -4.52 -14.12
CA GLU A 157 2.59 -5.49 -15.20
C GLU A 157 1.80 -6.73 -14.72
N GLN A 158 2.26 -7.38 -13.64
CA GLN A 158 1.59 -8.57 -13.13
C GLN A 158 0.19 -8.27 -12.61
N LEU A 159 -0.04 -7.11 -11.99
CA LEU A 159 -1.39 -6.71 -11.58
C LEU A 159 -2.30 -6.44 -12.78
N GLN A 160 -1.76 -5.88 -13.85
CA GLN A 160 -2.49 -5.70 -15.11
C GLN A 160 -2.87 -7.04 -15.73
N GLU A 161 -1.96 -8.03 -15.75
CA GLU A 161 -2.27 -9.39 -16.20
C GLU A 161 -3.38 -10.04 -15.37
N VAL A 162 -3.36 -9.86 -14.05
CA VAL A 162 -4.41 -10.35 -13.15
C VAL A 162 -5.77 -9.68 -13.45
N ASN A 163 -5.79 -8.37 -13.72
CA ASN A 163 -7.01 -7.67 -14.13
C ASN A 163 -7.55 -8.16 -15.48
N GLN A 164 -6.67 -8.41 -16.44
CA GLN A 164 -7.06 -8.96 -17.73
C GLN A 164 -7.63 -10.37 -17.58
N ALA A 165 -6.96 -11.26 -16.83
CA ALA A 165 -7.45 -12.60 -16.55
C ALA A 165 -8.81 -12.55 -15.82
N ALA A 166 -8.98 -11.67 -14.85
CA ALA A 166 -10.26 -11.48 -14.18
C ALA A 166 -11.39 -11.14 -15.16
N ALA A 167 -11.13 -10.25 -16.12
CA ALA A 167 -12.10 -9.89 -17.14
C ALA A 167 -12.42 -11.08 -18.07
N GLU A 168 -11.41 -11.84 -18.51
CA GLU A 168 -11.57 -13.04 -19.34
C GLU A 168 -12.41 -14.14 -18.64
N TYR A 169 -12.24 -14.30 -17.33
CA TYR A 169 -13.04 -15.22 -16.52
C TYR A 169 -14.40 -14.65 -16.08
N GLY A 170 -14.80 -13.49 -16.61
CA GLY A 170 -16.12 -12.89 -16.37
C GLY A 170 -16.31 -12.26 -14.99
N VAL A 171 -15.24 -11.89 -14.30
CA VAL A 171 -15.29 -11.13 -13.04
C VAL A 171 -15.63 -9.67 -13.36
N LYS A 172 -16.93 -9.37 -13.39
CA LYS A 172 -17.46 -8.07 -13.91
C LYS A 172 -16.99 -6.84 -13.15
N LEU A 173 -16.73 -6.94 -11.86
CA LEU A 173 -16.25 -5.83 -11.02
C LEU A 173 -14.73 -5.72 -10.96
N GLY A 174 -13.98 -6.64 -11.60
CA GLY A 174 -12.53 -6.67 -11.53
C GLY A 174 -12.00 -7.05 -10.14
N ILE A 175 -10.79 -6.61 -9.84
CA ILE A 175 -10.11 -6.92 -8.59
C ILE A 175 -10.54 -5.94 -7.48
N TYR A 176 -10.65 -6.47 -6.26
CA TYR A 176 -10.95 -5.74 -5.04
C TYR A 176 -9.65 -5.30 -4.37
N GLY A 177 -9.39 -3.98 -4.37
CA GLY A 177 -8.26 -3.37 -3.69
C GLY A 177 -8.61 -2.93 -2.27
N ASP A 178 -7.59 -2.68 -1.46
CA ASP A 178 -7.73 -2.21 -0.08
C ASP A 178 -6.73 -1.09 0.20
N LEU A 179 -7.25 0.11 0.51
CA LEU A 179 -6.44 1.28 0.84
C LEU A 179 -6.32 1.39 2.35
N ALA A 180 -5.12 1.21 2.88
CA ALA A 180 -4.82 1.35 4.30
C ALA A 180 -5.08 2.78 4.81
N VAL A 181 -5.43 2.91 6.10
CA VAL A 181 -5.72 4.20 6.73
C VAL A 181 -4.52 5.15 6.75
N GLY A 182 -3.32 4.62 6.84
CA GLY A 182 -2.08 5.39 6.90
C GLY A 182 -0.86 4.62 6.43
N VAL A 183 0.31 5.19 6.66
CA VAL A 183 1.63 4.63 6.34
C VAL A 183 2.47 4.46 7.60
N ALA A 184 3.49 3.61 7.55
CA ALA A 184 4.45 3.48 8.63
C ALA A 184 5.16 4.81 8.91
N ARG A 185 5.50 5.07 10.17
CA ARG A 185 6.18 6.30 10.57
C ARG A 185 7.53 6.50 9.87
N GLY A 186 8.29 5.43 9.67
CA GLY A 186 9.58 5.43 8.96
C GLY A 186 9.46 5.08 7.47
N SER A 187 8.37 5.46 6.81
CA SER A 187 8.01 5.08 5.44
C SER A 187 8.59 6.01 4.37
N ALA A 188 8.54 5.57 3.11
CA ALA A 188 8.87 6.38 1.96
C ALA A 188 8.00 7.66 1.90
N ASP A 189 6.70 7.51 2.11
CA ASP A 189 5.76 8.63 2.06
C ASP A 189 6.09 9.71 3.08
N THR A 190 6.44 9.32 4.32
CA THR A 190 6.79 10.27 5.38
C THR A 190 8.18 10.89 5.21
N TRP A 191 9.09 10.22 4.52
CA TRP A 191 10.40 10.77 4.19
C TRP A 191 10.31 11.78 3.03
N LEU A 192 9.66 11.39 1.93
CA LEU A 192 9.52 12.21 0.73
C LEU A 192 8.62 13.43 0.93
N HIS A 193 7.61 13.30 1.78
CA HIS A 193 6.52 14.27 1.93
C HIS A 193 6.26 14.62 3.40
N ARG A 194 7.32 14.77 4.17
CA ARG A 194 7.26 14.98 5.63
C ARG A 194 6.29 16.07 6.06
N GLN A 195 6.21 17.18 5.31
CA GLN A 195 5.32 18.30 5.61
C GLN A 195 3.82 17.95 5.52
N ASP A 196 3.48 16.90 4.79
CA ASP A 196 2.10 16.45 4.61
C ASP A 196 1.62 15.59 5.78
N TYR A 197 2.50 15.24 6.72
CA TYR A 197 2.20 14.40 7.87
C TYR A 197 2.47 15.10 9.19
N CYS A 198 1.64 14.81 10.20
CA CYS A 198 1.88 15.24 11.58
C CYS A 198 2.69 14.16 12.31
N MET A 199 4.02 14.36 12.39
CA MET A 199 4.94 13.34 12.91
C MET A 199 4.96 13.25 14.46
N ASP A 200 4.40 14.20 15.19
CA ASP A 200 4.39 14.23 16.66
C ASP A 200 3.19 13.49 17.25
N VAL A 201 2.29 13.02 16.39
CA VAL A 201 1.07 12.32 16.77
C VAL A 201 0.89 11.03 15.96
N SER A 202 -0.03 10.21 16.38
CA SER A 202 -0.40 8.95 15.77
C SER A 202 -1.90 8.82 15.63
N VAL A 203 -2.35 8.15 14.58
CA VAL A 203 -3.74 7.70 14.45
C VAL A 203 -4.01 6.58 15.45
N GLY A 204 -5.22 6.53 15.97
CA GLY A 204 -5.67 5.47 16.87
C GLY A 204 -7.18 5.41 16.98
N ALA A 205 -7.64 4.81 18.06
CA ALA A 205 -9.06 4.75 18.44
C ALA A 205 -9.22 5.08 19.93
N PRO A 206 -10.29 5.77 20.33
CA PRO A 206 -10.57 6.03 21.73
C PRO A 206 -10.91 4.74 22.48
N PRO A 207 -10.87 4.76 23.84
CA PRO A 207 -11.38 3.66 24.65
C PRO A 207 -12.81 3.27 24.27
N ASP A 208 -13.06 1.97 24.19
CA ASP A 208 -14.36 1.38 23.93
C ASP A 208 -14.55 0.10 24.77
N PRO A 209 -15.75 -0.53 24.78
CA PRO A 209 -15.98 -1.77 25.53
C PRO A 209 -15.10 -2.96 25.13
N LEU A 210 -14.53 -2.96 23.92
CA LEU A 210 -13.66 -4.02 23.41
C LEU A 210 -12.17 -3.69 23.63
N GLY A 211 -11.84 -2.40 23.79
CA GLY A 211 -10.51 -1.88 24.03
C GLY A 211 -10.50 -0.76 25.08
N PRO A 212 -10.58 -1.08 26.39
CA PRO A 212 -10.75 -0.08 27.46
C PRO A 212 -9.64 0.97 27.55
N THR A 213 -8.46 0.70 27.00
CA THR A 213 -7.31 1.63 26.93
C THR A 213 -7.23 2.40 25.64
N GLY A 214 -8.15 2.15 24.68
CA GLY A 214 -8.04 2.65 23.33
C GLY A 214 -6.93 1.95 22.53
N GLN A 215 -6.65 2.45 21.33
CA GLN A 215 -5.64 1.89 20.43
C GLN A 215 -4.77 3.01 19.87
N ASN A 216 -3.46 2.78 19.85
CA ASN A 216 -2.49 3.58 19.10
C ASN A 216 -1.96 2.73 17.94
N TRP A 217 -2.22 3.16 16.70
CA TRP A 217 -1.83 2.41 15.51
C TRP A 217 -0.42 2.75 15.00
N ASN A 218 0.23 3.72 15.62
CA ASN A 218 1.57 4.20 15.26
C ASN A 218 1.70 4.68 13.81
N LEU A 219 0.65 5.29 13.27
CA LEU A 219 0.59 5.83 11.91
C LEU A 219 0.49 7.35 12.00
N PRO A 220 1.41 8.14 11.43
CA PRO A 220 1.29 9.59 11.41
C PRO A 220 0.10 10.00 10.52
N PRO A 221 -0.83 10.83 11.00
CA PRO A 221 -1.95 11.28 10.19
C PRO A 221 -1.52 12.34 9.18
N LEU A 222 -2.28 12.46 8.09
CA LEU A 222 -2.14 13.57 7.17
C LEU A 222 -2.49 14.89 7.87
N ASN A 223 -1.73 15.94 7.56
CA ASN A 223 -1.94 17.28 8.11
C ASN A 223 -3.13 17.96 7.41
N PRO A 224 -4.25 18.24 8.11
CA PRO A 224 -5.43 18.82 7.50
C PRO A 224 -5.19 20.25 6.97
N SER A 225 -4.28 21.02 7.58
CA SER A 225 -3.92 22.35 7.12
C SER A 225 -3.14 22.29 5.80
N MET A 226 -2.20 21.34 5.69
CA MET A 226 -1.46 21.14 4.43
C MET A 226 -2.36 20.60 3.32
N LEU A 227 -3.25 19.65 3.61
CA LEU A 227 -4.25 19.20 2.64
C LEU A 227 -5.03 20.36 2.05
N LYS A 228 -5.52 21.28 2.91
CA LYS A 228 -6.26 22.46 2.47
C LYS A 228 -5.36 23.43 1.69
N HIS A 229 -4.15 23.67 2.15
CA HIS A 229 -3.18 24.58 1.51
C HIS A 229 -2.82 24.13 0.09
N THR A 230 -2.65 22.82 -0.11
CA THR A 230 -2.29 22.21 -1.40
C THR A 230 -3.52 21.86 -2.27
N GLY A 231 -4.73 22.31 -1.90
CA GLY A 231 -5.94 21.98 -2.63
C GLY A 231 -6.27 20.48 -2.67
N TYR A 232 -5.81 19.70 -1.68
CA TYR A 232 -5.99 18.24 -1.59
C TYR A 232 -5.34 17.44 -2.72
N GLU A 233 -4.39 18.02 -3.45
CA GLU A 233 -3.77 17.38 -4.63
C GLU A 233 -3.19 16.00 -4.31
N LYS A 234 -2.43 15.89 -3.22
CA LYS A 234 -1.84 14.61 -2.79
C LYS A 234 -2.91 13.56 -2.46
N PHE A 235 -3.99 13.95 -1.80
CA PHE A 235 -5.08 13.06 -1.49
C PHE A 235 -5.81 12.56 -2.75
N ALA A 236 -6.09 13.47 -3.69
CA ALA A 236 -6.68 13.12 -4.98
C ALA A 236 -5.77 12.20 -5.80
N HIS A 237 -4.45 12.47 -5.79
CA HIS A 237 -3.46 11.63 -6.47
C HIS A 237 -3.41 10.22 -5.89
N LEU A 238 -3.35 10.09 -4.56
CA LEU A 238 -3.39 8.82 -3.85
C LEU A 238 -4.61 7.97 -4.25
N LEU A 239 -5.79 8.59 -4.26
CA LEU A 239 -7.03 7.91 -4.64
C LEU A 239 -6.99 7.46 -6.10
N ARG A 240 -6.54 8.32 -7.00
CA ARG A 240 -6.42 8.03 -8.43
C ARG A 240 -5.48 6.87 -8.70
N GLU A 241 -4.28 6.88 -8.10
CA GLU A 241 -3.29 5.82 -8.30
C GLU A 241 -3.80 4.45 -7.83
N ASN A 242 -4.58 4.42 -6.75
CA ASN A 242 -5.20 3.18 -6.29
C ASN A 242 -6.42 2.78 -7.14
N MET A 243 -7.33 3.71 -7.43
CA MET A 243 -8.59 3.40 -8.14
C MET A 243 -8.36 2.92 -9.58
N ARG A 244 -7.31 3.38 -10.25
CA ARG A 244 -6.98 2.91 -11.61
C ARG A 244 -6.53 1.46 -11.68
N LEU A 245 -6.13 0.87 -10.54
CA LEU A 245 -5.65 -0.51 -10.45
C LEU A 245 -6.77 -1.51 -10.14
N TYR A 246 -7.92 -1.04 -9.63
CA TYR A 246 -8.95 -1.91 -9.08
C TYR A 246 -10.34 -1.52 -9.58
N GLY A 247 -11.19 -2.50 -9.80
CA GLY A 247 -12.61 -2.24 -10.11
C GLY A 247 -13.43 -1.90 -8.86
N VAL A 248 -12.97 -2.32 -7.69
CA VAL A 248 -13.53 -2.00 -6.37
C VAL A 248 -12.39 -1.62 -5.43
N LEU A 249 -12.54 -0.53 -4.68
CA LEU A 249 -11.57 -0.12 -3.67
C LEU A 249 -12.24 -0.01 -2.31
N ARG A 250 -11.75 -0.76 -1.33
CA ARG A 250 -12.08 -0.58 0.08
C ARG A 250 -11.24 0.56 0.66
N ILE A 251 -11.91 1.47 1.34
CA ILE A 251 -11.25 2.51 2.14
C ILE A 251 -11.28 2.04 3.59
N ASP A 252 -10.11 1.68 4.11
CA ASP A 252 -9.97 1.28 5.50
C ASP A 252 -10.24 2.45 6.43
N HIS A 253 -11.06 2.22 7.47
CA HIS A 253 -11.47 3.25 8.42
C HIS A 253 -12.00 4.51 7.73
N VAL A 254 -13.10 4.39 6.96
CA VAL A 254 -13.64 5.48 6.11
C VAL A 254 -13.96 6.77 6.89
N MET A 255 -14.16 6.68 8.22
CA MET A 255 -14.30 7.85 9.10
C MET A 255 -13.09 8.78 9.06
N ALA A 256 -11.93 8.30 8.61
CA ALA A 256 -10.74 9.12 8.36
C ALA A 256 -11.00 10.29 7.40
N LEU A 257 -11.99 10.19 6.54
CA LEU A 257 -12.42 11.28 5.67
C LEU A 257 -13.16 12.41 6.43
N CYS A 258 -13.66 12.12 7.64
CA CYS A 258 -14.35 13.10 8.49
C CYS A 258 -13.50 13.51 9.68
N ARG A 259 -12.95 12.53 10.38
CA ARG A 259 -12.17 12.73 11.59
C ARG A 259 -11.30 11.53 11.89
N LEU A 260 -10.16 11.77 12.56
CA LEU A 260 -9.30 10.74 13.10
C LEU A 260 -9.07 10.99 14.61
N TRP A 261 -8.96 9.91 15.36
CA TRP A 261 -8.49 9.97 16.74
C TRP A 261 -6.98 10.12 16.74
N TRP A 262 -6.47 11.26 17.25
CA TRP A 262 -5.04 11.53 17.33
C TRP A 262 -4.55 11.32 18.75
N VAL A 263 -3.45 10.61 18.88
CA VAL A 263 -2.76 10.31 20.14
C VAL A 263 -1.36 10.90 20.07
N LEU A 264 -0.94 11.64 21.10
CA LEU A 264 0.44 12.12 21.21
C LEU A 264 1.39 10.92 21.34
N ASN A 265 2.57 11.00 20.73
CA ASN A 265 3.52 9.87 20.67
C ASN A 265 3.97 9.37 22.06
N ASP A 266 4.00 10.25 23.06
CA ASP A 266 4.41 9.95 24.44
C ASP A 266 3.24 9.60 25.37
N LYS A 267 2.00 9.53 24.84
CA LYS A 267 0.79 9.28 25.63
C LYS A 267 0.11 7.97 25.25
N THR A 268 -0.68 7.47 26.16
CA THR A 268 -1.61 6.36 25.94
C THR A 268 -2.83 6.82 25.15
N ALA A 269 -3.53 5.91 24.51
CA ALA A 269 -4.58 6.24 23.55
C ALA A 269 -5.83 6.89 24.18
N ASP A 270 -6.04 6.77 25.50
CA ASP A 270 -7.08 7.45 26.26
C ASP A 270 -6.87 8.97 26.38
N PHE A 271 -5.62 9.47 26.18
CA PHE A 271 -5.28 10.89 26.11
C PHE A 271 -5.30 11.46 24.68
N GLY A 272 -6.12 10.91 23.82
CA GLY A 272 -6.28 11.39 22.46
C GLY A 272 -7.41 12.42 22.30
N ALA A 273 -7.54 12.93 21.08
CA ALA A 273 -8.64 13.79 20.68
C ALA A 273 -9.02 13.55 19.21
N TYR A 274 -10.30 13.79 18.87
CA TYR A 274 -10.71 13.80 17.48
C TYR A 274 -10.24 15.06 16.78
N VAL A 275 -9.50 14.90 15.67
CA VAL A 275 -9.15 15.97 14.74
C VAL A 275 -10.00 15.81 13.49
N HIS A 276 -10.66 16.90 13.09
CA HIS A 276 -11.59 16.90 11.97
C HIS A 276 -10.89 17.28 10.66
N TYR A 277 -11.33 16.65 9.58
CA TYR A 277 -11.03 16.98 8.21
C TYR A 277 -12.25 17.60 7.54
N ASP A 278 -12.06 18.28 6.42
CA ASP A 278 -13.17 18.80 5.62
C ASP A 278 -13.89 17.66 4.89
N ALA A 279 -14.86 17.07 5.56
CA ALA A 279 -15.54 15.87 5.11
C ALA A 279 -16.26 16.07 3.77
N GLU A 280 -16.86 17.23 3.52
CA GLU A 280 -17.52 17.51 2.25
C GLU A 280 -16.52 17.48 1.07
N VAL A 281 -15.35 18.08 1.26
CA VAL A 281 -14.29 18.11 0.24
C VAL A 281 -13.69 16.71 0.02
N THR A 282 -13.36 15.99 1.09
CA THR A 282 -12.73 14.67 0.97
C THR A 282 -13.66 13.65 0.31
N PHE A 283 -14.95 13.65 0.65
CA PHE A 283 -15.95 12.81 -0.01
C PHE A 283 -16.23 13.22 -1.45
N ALA A 284 -16.23 14.53 -1.75
CA ALA A 284 -16.39 15.01 -3.13
C ALA A 284 -15.21 14.56 -4.02
N ILE A 285 -13.97 14.63 -3.51
CA ILE A 285 -12.79 14.15 -4.23
C ILE A 285 -12.86 12.63 -4.41
N LEU A 286 -13.24 11.88 -3.36
CA LEU A 286 -13.43 10.43 -3.41
C LEU A 286 -14.43 10.06 -4.53
N ALA A 287 -15.58 10.71 -4.57
CA ALA A 287 -16.61 10.47 -5.59
C ALA A 287 -16.13 10.84 -7.00
N LEU A 288 -15.43 11.97 -7.14
CA LEU A 288 -14.87 12.41 -8.42
C LEU A 288 -13.87 11.39 -8.98
N GLU A 289 -12.90 10.95 -8.16
CA GLU A 289 -11.90 9.98 -8.61
C GLU A 289 -12.52 8.60 -8.84
N SER A 290 -13.53 8.19 -8.06
CA SER A 290 -14.33 6.98 -8.31
C SER A 290 -14.98 6.99 -9.69
N GLN A 291 -15.63 8.09 -10.08
CA GLN A 291 -16.26 8.23 -11.39
C GLN A 291 -15.23 8.24 -12.53
N ARG A 292 -14.13 8.98 -12.36
CA ARG A 292 -13.06 9.07 -13.36
C ARG A 292 -12.43 7.71 -13.67
N ASN A 293 -12.23 6.91 -12.63
CA ASN A 293 -11.56 5.60 -12.74
C ASN A 293 -12.53 4.42 -12.84
N ARG A 294 -13.87 4.68 -12.83
CA ARG A 294 -14.91 3.64 -12.84
C ARG A 294 -14.70 2.59 -11.74
N CYS A 295 -14.28 3.03 -10.57
CA CYS A 295 -13.98 2.19 -9.42
C CYS A 295 -15.07 2.32 -8.37
N VAL A 296 -15.69 1.23 -7.98
CA VAL A 296 -16.69 1.18 -6.91
C VAL A 296 -16.01 1.34 -5.56
N ILE A 297 -16.59 2.17 -4.68
CA ILE A 297 -16.00 2.42 -3.36
C ILE A 297 -16.80 1.73 -2.27
N ILE A 298 -16.09 1.04 -1.40
CA ILE A 298 -16.62 0.43 -0.17
C ILE A 298 -15.87 1.04 1.02
N GLY A 299 -16.58 1.77 1.87
CA GLY A 299 -16.04 2.30 3.12
C GLY A 299 -16.12 1.27 4.25
N GLU A 300 -15.03 1.06 4.95
CA GLU A 300 -15.07 0.33 6.21
C GLU A 300 -15.59 1.28 7.30
N ASP A 301 -16.82 1.04 7.76
CA ASP A 301 -17.56 1.87 8.70
C ASP A 301 -17.88 1.14 10.02
N LEU A 302 -16.94 0.32 10.48
CA LEU A 302 -17.06 -0.37 11.78
C LEU A 302 -16.67 0.55 12.95
N GLY A 303 -17.25 0.30 14.11
CA GLY A 303 -17.00 1.07 15.34
C GLY A 303 -17.94 2.26 15.51
N THR A 304 -17.40 3.38 16.03
CA THR A 304 -18.20 4.59 16.32
C THR A 304 -18.30 5.50 15.10
N VAL A 305 -19.32 5.29 14.30
CA VAL A 305 -19.58 6.07 13.07
C VAL A 305 -20.43 7.29 13.38
N PRO A 306 -19.92 8.53 13.16
CA PRO A 306 -20.70 9.75 13.37
C PRO A 306 -21.81 9.89 12.32
N ASP A 307 -22.92 10.57 12.69
CA ASP A 307 -24.06 10.76 11.80
C ASP A 307 -23.67 11.50 10.51
N GLN A 308 -22.74 12.45 10.60
CA GLN A 308 -22.19 13.14 9.41
C GLN A 308 -21.56 12.14 8.42
N ALA A 309 -20.77 11.17 8.90
CA ALA A 309 -20.16 10.17 8.02
C ALA A 309 -21.24 9.29 7.38
N ARG A 310 -22.27 8.85 8.12
CA ARG A 310 -23.39 8.08 7.57
C ARG A 310 -24.15 8.86 6.49
N TYR A 311 -24.39 10.16 6.74
CA TYR A 311 -25.03 11.03 5.76
C TYR A 311 -24.19 11.13 4.47
N LEU A 312 -22.87 11.38 4.58
CA LEU A 312 -21.98 11.52 3.42
C LEU A 312 -21.79 10.21 2.67
N LEU A 313 -21.62 9.08 3.37
CA LEU A 313 -21.58 7.75 2.74
C LEU A 313 -22.81 7.52 1.86
N ASN A 314 -24.00 7.84 2.37
CA ASN A 314 -25.26 7.70 1.64
C ASN A 314 -25.35 8.69 0.48
N ARG A 315 -25.04 9.99 0.70
CA ARG A 315 -25.09 11.06 -0.30
C ARG A 315 -24.18 10.79 -1.48
N TYR A 316 -22.95 10.31 -1.24
CA TYR A 316 -21.95 9.99 -2.26
C TYR A 316 -21.99 8.52 -2.72
N GLN A 317 -22.98 7.76 -2.28
CA GLN A 317 -23.21 6.35 -2.63
C GLN A 317 -21.98 5.46 -2.40
N VAL A 318 -21.27 5.70 -1.32
CA VAL A 318 -20.19 4.83 -0.86
C VAL A 318 -20.81 3.63 -0.14
N PHE A 319 -20.52 2.43 -0.64
CA PHE A 319 -21.02 1.21 -0.02
C PHE A 319 -20.33 0.96 1.32
N SER A 320 -21.04 0.29 2.23
CA SER A 320 -20.50 -0.22 3.48
C SER A 320 -20.76 -1.71 3.61
N TYR A 321 -20.10 -2.39 4.55
CA TYR A 321 -20.37 -3.79 4.79
C TYR A 321 -20.71 -4.05 6.27
N LYS A 322 -21.51 -5.09 6.48
CA LYS A 322 -21.93 -5.49 7.83
C LYS A 322 -21.33 -6.84 8.19
N VAL A 323 -20.63 -6.89 9.30
CA VAL A 323 -20.19 -8.14 9.89
C VAL A 323 -21.41 -8.83 10.51
N ARG A 324 -21.82 -9.99 9.96
CA ARG A 324 -22.89 -10.80 10.56
C ARG A 324 -22.31 -11.69 11.65
N CYS A 325 -22.60 -11.37 12.90
CA CYS A 325 -22.29 -12.24 14.02
C CYS A 325 -23.26 -13.43 14.06
N ARG A 326 -22.81 -14.66 14.40
CA ARG A 326 -23.68 -15.86 14.53
C ARG A 326 -24.89 -15.64 15.44
N LYS A 327 -24.78 -14.77 16.46
CA LYS A 327 -25.93 -14.40 17.33
C LYS A 327 -27.02 -13.64 16.57
N THR A 328 -26.68 -12.82 15.59
CA THR A 328 -27.65 -12.06 14.78
C THR A 328 -28.44 -12.97 13.82
N LEU A 329 -27.82 -14.05 13.34
CA LEU A 329 -28.51 -15.05 12.51
C LEU A 329 -29.61 -15.80 13.30
N ARG A 330 -29.42 -16.09 14.60
CA ARG A 330 -30.47 -16.69 15.44
C ARG A 330 -31.63 -15.71 15.65
N CYS A 331 -31.40 -14.43 15.82
CA CYS A 331 -32.47 -13.43 15.95
C CYS A 331 -33.25 -13.22 14.64
N LEU A 332 -32.59 -13.27 13.46
CA LEU A 332 -33.26 -13.19 12.18
C LEU A 332 -34.12 -14.43 11.90
N HIS A 333 -33.64 -15.63 12.22
CA HIS A 333 -34.40 -16.85 12.09
C HIS A 333 -35.66 -16.85 12.96
N HIS A 334 -35.58 -16.25 14.13
CA HIS A 334 -36.75 -16.12 15.03
C HIS A 334 -37.74 -15.06 14.54
N ARG A 335 -37.30 -13.98 13.90
CA ARG A 335 -38.19 -12.99 13.26
C ARG A 335 -38.87 -13.52 11.99
N LEU A 336 -38.12 -14.26 11.16
CA LEU A 336 -38.68 -14.84 9.93
C LEU A 336 -39.70 -15.94 10.21
N ARG A 337 -39.53 -16.72 11.29
CA ARG A 337 -40.54 -17.69 11.71
C ARG A 337 -41.83 -17.05 12.24
N LYS A 338 -41.77 -15.82 12.79
CA LYS A 338 -42.97 -15.08 13.23
C LYS A 338 -43.74 -14.43 12.07
N ILE A 339 -43.11 -14.20 10.93
CA ILE A 339 -43.73 -13.62 9.73
C ILE A 339 -44.41 -14.73 8.86
N SER A 340 -43.98 -15.97 8.97
CA SER A 340 -44.56 -17.10 8.21
C SER A 340 -45.71 -17.79 8.92
N LEU A 341 -46.17 -17.28 10.07
CA LEU A 341 -47.30 -17.80 10.84
C LEU A 341 -48.45 -16.80 11.03
N GLN A 342 -48.47 -15.74 10.23
CA GLN A 342 -49.59 -14.85 9.99
C GLN A 342 -49.96 -14.88 8.50
#